data_267aa98e8c21d008b750fa22c4e83a17
#
_entry.id   267aa98e8c21d008b750fa22c4e83a17
#
_cell.length_a   1.000
_cell.length_b   1.000
_cell.length_c   1.000
_cell.angle_alpha   90.00
_cell.angle_beta   90.00
_cell.angle_gamma   90.00
#
_symmetry.space_group_name_H-M   'P 1'
#
loop_
_entity.id
_entity.type
_entity.pdbx_description
1 polymer ?
#
loop_
_entity_poly.entity_id
_entity_poly.type
_entity_poly.pdbx_seq_one_letter_code
_entity_poly.pdbx_strand_id
1 'polypeptide(L)'
;RPYLFLYDDRFAVSLAIFDLDNTLIADDSDFLWGQFLVDRGIVDKDHYEQANKKFYEDYKQGTLDIVEFLHFSLAPLARHDAEQLYRWRDEFIDSLIKPIMLEAARELIDRHSQAGDTLLVITATNRFVTEPIVKLYGIDNLLATTPEFKDGRYTGKFEGTPCFQQGKVELLRDWLAESAE
;
A
#
# COMPACT_ATOMS: atom_id res chain seq x y z
N ARG A 1 22.35 23.64 36.61
CA ARG A 1 21.08 24.27 36.18
C ARG A 1 20.36 23.31 35.25
N PRO A 2 19.16 22.84 35.59
CA PRO A 2 18.39 22.02 34.68
C PRO A 2 17.82 22.93 33.56
N TYR A 3 18.09 22.63 32.32
CA TYR A 3 17.40 23.23 31.20
C TYR A 3 15.99 22.68 31.15
N LEU A 4 15.02 23.47 31.58
CA LEU A 4 13.61 23.22 31.40
C LEU A 4 13.30 23.54 29.92
N PHE A 5 13.27 22.53 29.07
CA PHE A 5 12.64 22.68 27.76
C PHE A 5 11.13 22.76 28.02
N LEU A 6 10.59 23.98 27.95
CA LEU A 6 9.16 24.19 27.82
C LEU A 6 8.78 23.72 26.40
N TYR A 7 8.39 22.48 26.27
CA TYR A 7 7.65 22.02 25.11
C TYR A 7 6.28 22.71 25.19
N ASP A 8 6.00 23.59 24.26
CA ASP A 8 4.67 24.19 24.10
C ASP A 8 3.81 23.15 23.35
N ASP A 9 3.09 22.32 24.09
CA ASP A 9 2.23 21.25 23.59
C ASP A 9 1.09 21.76 22.67
N ARG A 10 0.97 23.07 22.46
CA ARG A 10 -0.12 23.66 21.70
C ARG A 10 0.06 23.66 20.18
N PHE A 11 1.23 23.21 19.68
CA PHE A 11 1.57 23.19 18.24
C PHE A 11 2.38 21.94 17.82
N ALA A 12 2.41 20.90 18.61
CA ALA A 12 3.03 19.64 18.20
C ALA A 12 2.08 18.93 17.20
N VAL A 13 2.28 19.14 15.92
CA VAL A 13 1.69 18.30 14.89
C VAL A 13 2.36 16.94 15.01
N SER A 14 1.62 15.94 15.51
CA SER A 14 2.09 14.56 15.61
C SER A 14 1.86 13.85 14.28
N LEU A 15 2.68 12.81 14.00
CA LEU A 15 2.54 11.95 12.85
C LEU A 15 2.02 10.59 13.31
N ALA A 16 0.83 10.19 12.83
CA ALA A 16 0.27 8.87 13.01
C ALA A 16 0.53 8.02 11.77
N ILE A 17 1.31 6.95 11.94
CA ILE A 17 1.69 6.04 10.84
C ILE A 17 0.95 4.72 11.02
N PHE A 18 0.33 4.25 9.95
CA PHE A 18 -0.41 2.99 9.91
C PHE A 18 0.18 2.07 8.83
N ASP A 19 0.20 0.78 9.11
CA ASP A 19 0.27 -0.25 8.07
C ASP A 19 -1.15 -0.53 7.56
N LEU A 20 -1.30 -1.15 6.39
CA LEU A 20 -2.60 -1.42 5.77
C LEU A 20 -3.06 -2.86 6.01
N ASP A 21 -2.29 -3.79 5.46
CA ASP A 21 -2.64 -5.21 5.39
C ASP A 21 -2.60 -5.85 6.77
N ASN A 22 -3.64 -6.58 7.16
CA ASN A 22 -3.82 -7.16 8.50
C ASN A 22 -3.73 -6.12 9.65
N THR A 23 -3.94 -4.84 9.34
CA THR A 23 -3.91 -3.73 10.31
C THR A 23 -5.13 -2.84 10.20
N LEU A 24 -5.32 -2.15 9.06
CA LEU A 24 -6.52 -1.35 8.79
C LEU A 24 -7.62 -2.19 8.13
N ILE A 25 -7.23 -3.19 7.37
CA ILE A 25 -8.10 -4.23 6.81
C ILE A 25 -7.76 -5.59 7.41
N ALA A 26 -8.74 -6.50 7.45
CA ALA A 26 -8.63 -7.80 8.12
C ALA A 26 -7.89 -8.87 7.31
N ASP A 27 -7.32 -8.54 6.15
CA ASP A 27 -6.61 -9.47 5.27
C ASP A 27 -5.51 -8.73 4.48
N ASP A 28 -4.86 -9.42 3.55
CA ASP A 28 -3.78 -8.94 2.70
C ASP A 28 -4.33 -8.49 1.33
N SER A 29 -4.22 -7.20 1.02
CA SER A 29 -4.78 -6.63 -0.21
C SER A 29 -4.06 -7.09 -1.48
N ASP A 30 -2.75 -7.41 -1.41
CA ASP A 30 -2.01 -7.92 -2.57
C ASP A 30 -2.44 -9.36 -2.89
N PHE A 31 -2.55 -10.20 -1.87
CA PHE A 31 -3.07 -11.56 -2.01
C PHE A 31 -4.49 -11.58 -2.58
N LEU A 32 -5.39 -10.77 -2.02
CA LEU A 32 -6.78 -10.71 -2.48
C LEU A 32 -6.90 -10.16 -3.90
N TRP A 33 -6.08 -9.19 -4.30
CA TRP A 33 -6.03 -8.70 -5.68
C TRP A 33 -5.61 -9.81 -6.64
N GLY A 34 -4.56 -10.57 -6.30
CA GLY A 34 -4.13 -11.72 -7.07
C GLY A 34 -5.23 -12.78 -7.21
N GLN A 35 -5.94 -13.09 -6.12
CA GLN A 35 -7.06 -14.03 -6.16
C GLN A 35 -8.21 -13.52 -7.04
N PHE A 36 -8.53 -12.24 -6.97
CA PHE A 36 -9.52 -11.59 -7.83
C PHE A 36 -9.15 -11.74 -9.32
N LEU A 37 -7.88 -11.53 -9.68
CA LEU A 37 -7.41 -11.70 -11.06
C LEU A 37 -7.52 -13.16 -11.55
N VAL A 38 -7.22 -14.12 -10.67
CA VAL A 38 -7.38 -15.56 -10.94
C VAL A 38 -8.85 -15.94 -11.14
N ASP A 39 -9.72 -15.54 -10.22
CA ASP A 39 -11.14 -15.88 -10.23
C ASP A 39 -11.87 -15.29 -11.46
N ARG A 40 -11.36 -14.18 -11.99
CA ARG A 40 -11.85 -13.55 -13.22
C ARG A 40 -11.22 -14.11 -14.50
N GLY A 41 -10.29 -15.04 -14.39
CA GLY A 41 -9.57 -15.58 -15.54
C GLY A 41 -8.69 -14.54 -16.27
N ILE A 42 -8.30 -13.46 -15.57
CA ILE A 42 -7.43 -12.40 -16.10
C ILE A 42 -5.99 -12.89 -16.19
N VAL A 43 -5.60 -13.76 -15.25
CA VAL A 43 -4.30 -14.43 -15.21
C VAL A 43 -4.48 -15.95 -15.21
N ASP A 44 -3.48 -16.68 -15.70
CA ASP A 44 -3.48 -18.14 -15.64
C ASP A 44 -3.36 -18.61 -14.20
N LYS A 45 -4.33 -19.42 -13.74
CA LYS A 45 -4.44 -19.85 -12.37
C LYS A 45 -3.23 -20.66 -11.91
N ASP A 46 -2.85 -21.67 -12.67
CA ASP A 46 -1.80 -22.62 -12.24
C ASP A 46 -0.45 -21.90 -12.17
N HIS A 47 -0.15 -21.07 -13.17
CA HIS A 47 1.06 -20.25 -13.18
C HIS A 47 1.10 -19.26 -12.02
N TYR A 48 -0.02 -18.58 -11.75
CA TYR A 48 -0.10 -17.56 -10.70
C TYR A 48 0.02 -18.16 -9.31
N GLU A 49 -0.68 -19.28 -9.04
CA GLU A 49 -0.63 -19.96 -7.74
C GLU A 49 0.77 -20.54 -7.46
N GLN A 50 1.45 -21.11 -8.46
CA GLN A 50 2.82 -21.60 -8.32
C GLN A 50 3.82 -20.49 -7.99
N ALA A 51 3.71 -19.38 -8.70
CA ALA A 51 4.58 -18.22 -8.45
C ALA A 51 4.32 -17.62 -7.06
N ASN A 52 3.07 -17.40 -6.68
CA ASN A 52 2.71 -16.92 -5.34
C ASN A 52 3.24 -17.82 -4.22
N LYS A 53 3.13 -19.13 -4.38
CA LYS A 53 3.65 -20.08 -3.40
C LYS A 53 5.16 -19.94 -3.24
N LYS A 54 5.90 -19.83 -4.36
CA LYS A 54 7.36 -19.62 -4.34
C LYS A 54 7.71 -18.34 -3.60
N PHE A 55 7.10 -17.21 -3.96
CA PHE A 55 7.38 -15.92 -3.32
C PHE A 55 7.02 -15.90 -1.83
N TYR A 56 5.95 -16.59 -1.44
CA TYR A 56 5.58 -16.72 -0.03
C TYR A 56 6.62 -17.54 0.77
N GLU A 57 7.15 -18.62 0.18
CA GLU A 57 8.23 -19.40 0.78
C GLU A 57 9.51 -18.58 0.91
N ASP A 58 9.90 -17.85 -0.14
CA ASP A 58 11.06 -16.95 -0.15
C ASP A 58 10.91 -15.84 0.91
N TYR A 59 9.71 -15.27 1.05
CA TYR A 59 9.42 -14.28 2.08
C TYR A 59 9.63 -14.85 3.50
N LYS A 60 9.10 -16.05 3.77
CA LYS A 60 9.26 -16.70 5.08
C LYS A 60 10.72 -17.01 5.42
N GLN A 61 11.52 -17.32 4.42
CA GLN A 61 12.94 -17.61 4.59
C GLN A 61 13.81 -16.34 4.64
N GLY A 62 13.21 -15.17 4.39
CA GLY A 62 13.94 -13.89 4.30
C GLY A 62 14.81 -13.76 3.05
N THR A 63 14.53 -14.56 2.02
CA THR A 63 15.27 -14.60 0.75
C THR A 63 14.50 -13.99 -0.42
N LEU A 64 13.35 -13.35 -0.15
CA LEU A 64 12.51 -12.74 -1.19
C LEU A 64 13.29 -11.67 -1.97
N ASP A 65 13.42 -11.87 -3.28
CA ASP A 65 13.80 -10.80 -4.20
C ASP A 65 12.58 -9.91 -4.48
N ILE A 66 12.59 -8.72 -3.87
CA ILE A 66 11.47 -7.77 -3.99
C ILE A 66 11.29 -7.28 -5.43
N VAL A 67 12.36 -7.16 -6.21
CA VAL A 67 12.28 -6.70 -7.60
C VAL A 67 11.61 -7.77 -8.48
N GLU A 68 12.00 -9.03 -8.31
CA GLU A 68 11.38 -10.16 -9.00
C GLU A 68 9.89 -10.26 -8.65
N PHE A 69 9.56 -10.16 -7.37
CA PHE A 69 8.16 -10.15 -6.89
C PHE A 69 7.34 -9.00 -7.50
N LEU A 70 7.87 -7.78 -7.50
CA LEU A 70 7.17 -6.62 -8.07
C LEU A 70 6.96 -6.76 -9.57
N HIS A 71 7.92 -7.27 -10.32
CA HIS A 71 7.73 -7.55 -11.74
C HIS A 71 6.63 -8.58 -11.98
N PHE A 72 6.53 -9.60 -11.14
CA PHE A 72 5.46 -10.58 -11.19
C PHE A 72 4.08 -9.96 -10.87
N SER A 73 3.98 -9.24 -9.75
CA SER A 73 2.70 -8.68 -9.28
C SER A 73 2.18 -7.55 -10.16
N LEU A 74 3.07 -6.77 -10.81
CA LEU A 74 2.72 -5.66 -11.68
C LEU A 74 2.53 -6.07 -13.16
N ALA A 75 2.99 -7.27 -13.56
CA ALA A 75 2.88 -7.73 -14.95
C ALA A 75 1.44 -7.73 -15.51
N PRO A 76 0.39 -8.08 -14.74
CA PRO A 76 -0.99 -8.01 -15.22
C PRO A 76 -1.41 -6.58 -15.62
N LEU A 77 -0.88 -5.54 -14.95
CA LEU A 77 -1.21 -4.15 -15.27
C LEU A 77 -0.75 -3.75 -16.68
N ALA A 78 0.36 -4.31 -17.16
CA ALA A 78 0.88 -4.00 -18.49
C ALA A 78 0.06 -4.62 -19.65
N ARG A 79 -0.76 -5.62 -19.35
CA ARG A 79 -1.48 -6.40 -20.34
C ARG A 79 -2.85 -5.83 -20.73
N HIS A 80 -3.33 -4.85 -19.95
CA HIS A 80 -4.67 -4.28 -20.11
C HIS A 80 -4.59 -2.76 -20.17
N ASP A 81 -5.61 -2.13 -20.77
CA ASP A 81 -5.72 -0.68 -20.73
C ASP A 81 -6.11 -0.17 -19.32
N ALA A 82 -5.71 1.07 -19.04
CA ALA A 82 -5.88 1.66 -17.71
C ALA A 82 -7.36 1.75 -17.30
N GLU A 83 -8.26 2.04 -18.24
CA GLU A 83 -9.69 2.16 -17.95
C GLU A 83 -10.28 0.82 -17.51
N GLN A 84 -9.89 -0.28 -18.17
CA GLN A 84 -10.31 -1.63 -17.76
C GLN A 84 -9.74 -2.01 -16.40
N LEU A 85 -8.47 -1.69 -16.14
CA LEU A 85 -7.84 -1.95 -14.85
C LEU A 85 -8.53 -1.20 -13.72
N TYR A 86 -8.93 0.06 -13.92
CA TYR A 86 -9.67 0.84 -12.93
C TYR A 86 -11.06 0.26 -12.66
N ARG A 87 -11.80 -0.21 -13.68
CA ARG A 87 -13.08 -0.90 -13.49
C ARG A 87 -12.94 -2.16 -12.64
N TRP A 88 -11.94 -3.00 -12.93
CA TRP A 88 -11.69 -4.19 -12.13
C TRP A 88 -11.27 -3.86 -10.70
N ARG A 89 -10.45 -2.83 -10.52
CA ARG A 89 -10.05 -2.36 -9.20
C ARG A 89 -11.24 -1.86 -8.38
N ASP A 90 -12.11 -1.09 -8.98
CA ASP A 90 -13.32 -0.59 -8.30
C ASP A 90 -14.22 -1.76 -7.87
N GLU A 91 -14.39 -2.75 -8.73
CA GLU A 91 -15.14 -3.97 -8.41
C GLU A 91 -14.47 -4.80 -7.30
N PHE A 92 -13.16 -4.94 -7.35
CA PHE A 92 -12.36 -5.57 -6.30
C PHE A 92 -12.55 -4.88 -4.95
N ILE A 93 -12.48 -3.56 -4.93
CA ILE A 93 -12.67 -2.78 -3.70
C ILE A 93 -14.06 -2.96 -3.15
N ASP A 94 -15.09 -2.88 -4.00
CA ASP A 94 -16.47 -3.01 -3.57
C ASP A 94 -16.79 -4.41 -3.03
N SER A 95 -16.28 -5.45 -3.68
CA SER A 95 -16.61 -6.84 -3.36
C SER A 95 -15.73 -7.49 -2.30
N LEU A 96 -14.43 -7.16 -2.24
CA LEU A 96 -13.47 -7.85 -1.38
C LEU A 96 -12.87 -6.97 -0.29
N ILE A 97 -12.67 -5.68 -0.53
CA ILE A 97 -12.01 -4.80 0.44
C ILE A 97 -12.99 -4.17 1.42
N LYS A 98 -14.08 -3.56 0.93
CA LYS A 98 -15.05 -2.90 1.81
C LYS A 98 -15.58 -3.81 2.93
N PRO A 99 -15.88 -5.10 2.68
CA PRO A 99 -16.36 -6.00 3.73
C PRO A 99 -15.36 -6.30 4.84
N ILE A 100 -14.06 -6.12 4.59
CA ILE A 100 -12.99 -6.41 5.54
C ILE A 100 -12.35 -5.15 6.14
N MET A 101 -12.85 -3.97 5.83
CA MET A 101 -12.43 -2.73 6.47
C MET A 101 -12.84 -2.74 7.94
N LEU A 102 -11.86 -2.55 8.84
CA LEU A 102 -12.07 -2.66 10.28
C LEU A 102 -12.69 -1.38 10.87
N GLU A 103 -13.78 -1.50 11.60
CA GLU A 103 -14.40 -0.37 12.31
C GLU A 103 -13.47 0.21 13.38
N ALA A 104 -12.76 -0.65 14.12
CA ALA A 104 -11.76 -0.20 15.09
C ALA A 104 -10.63 0.63 14.45
N ALA A 105 -10.28 0.35 13.19
CA ALA A 105 -9.33 1.15 12.45
C ALA A 105 -9.89 2.54 12.12
N ARG A 106 -11.18 2.62 11.72
CA ARG A 106 -11.85 3.91 11.50
C ARG A 106 -11.88 4.77 12.76
N GLU A 107 -12.29 4.19 13.89
CA GLU A 107 -12.30 4.87 15.17
C GLU A 107 -10.92 5.38 15.60
N LEU A 108 -9.86 4.61 15.34
CA LEU A 108 -8.49 5.01 15.63
C LEU A 108 -8.04 6.16 14.74
N ILE A 109 -8.30 6.07 13.44
CA ILE A 109 -7.97 7.11 12.46
C ILE A 109 -8.72 8.41 12.80
N ASP A 110 -10.01 8.31 13.12
CA ASP A 110 -10.83 9.48 13.49
C ASP A 110 -10.30 10.18 14.74
N ARG A 111 -9.85 9.43 15.76
CA ARG A 111 -9.22 10.01 16.97
C ARG A 111 -7.97 10.80 16.65
N HIS A 112 -7.07 10.26 15.82
CA HIS A 112 -5.85 10.94 15.38
C HIS A 112 -6.17 12.17 14.52
N SER A 113 -7.12 12.05 13.60
CA SER A 113 -7.60 13.16 12.77
C SER A 113 -8.17 14.30 13.62
N GLN A 114 -9.00 13.99 14.62
CA GLN A 114 -9.59 14.99 15.54
C GLN A 114 -8.53 15.64 16.45
N ALA A 115 -7.45 14.93 16.76
CA ALA A 115 -6.31 15.47 17.50
C ALA A 115 -5.44 16.41 16.64
N GLY A 116 -5.67 16.47 15.34
CA GLY A 116 -4.89 17.28 14.40
C GLY A 116 -3.60 16.61 13.93
N ASP A 117 -3.45 15.30 14.15
CA ASP A 117 -2.29 14.55 13.69
C ASP A 117 -2.27 14.44 12.16
N THR A 118 -1.05 14.44 11.60
CA THR A 118 -0.86 14.08 10.20
C THR A 118 -0.98 12.56 10.07
N LEU A 119 -1.87 12.09 9.19
CA LEU A 119 -2.11 10.66 8.97
C LEU A 119 -1.30 10.16 7.79
N LEU A 120 -0.61 9.03 7.92
CA LEU A 120 0.21 8.42 6.89
C LEU A 120 0.03 6.90 6.89
N VAL A 121 -0.19 6.31 5.73
CA VAL A 121 -0.10 4.85 5.54
C VAL A 121 1.21 4.49 4.86
N ILE A 122 1.90 3.46 5.38
CA ILE A 122 3.09 2.87 4.76
C ILE A 122 2.83 1.38 4.56
N THR A 123 2.79 0.93 3.30
CA THR A 123 2.49 -0.47 2.96
C THR A 123 3.44 -1.04 1.91
N ALA A 124 3.69 -2.35 1.97
CA ALA A 124 4.46 -3.06 0.96
C ALA A 124 3.66 -3.34 -0.33
N THR A 125 2.33 -3.37 -0.23
CA THR A 125 1.44 -3.52 -1.39
C THR A 125 1.50 -2.29 -2.28
N ASN A 126 1.53 -2.50 -3.59
CA ASN A 126 1.71 -1.42 -4.56
C ASN A 126 0.57 -0.38 -4.55
N ARG A 127 0.89 0.84 -4.97
CA ARG A 127 0.00 2.00 -4.96
C ARG A 127 -1.26 1.82 -5.79
N PHE A 128 -1.21 1.09 -6.91
CA PHE A 128 -2.39 0.85 -7.76
C PHE A 128 -3.54 0.22 -6.96
N VAL A 129 -3.22 -0.77 -6.12
CA VAL A 129 -4.20 -1.45 -5.26
C VAL A 129 -4.58 -0.60 -4.05
N THR A 130 -3.59 0.00 -3.37
CA THR A 130 -3.75 0.53 -2.02
C THR A 130 -4.26 1.96 -1.96
N GLU A 131 -3.97 2.80 -2.94
CA GLU A 131 -4.37 4.21 -2.92
C GLU A 131 -5.89 4.42 -2.76
N PRO A 132 -6.77 3.75 -3.51
CA PRO A 132 -8.20 3.91 -3.30
C PRO A 132 -8.69 3.36 -1.95
N ILE A 133 -8.03 2.33 -1.41
CA ILE A 133 -8.36 1.78 -0.07
C ILE A 133 -8.04 2.82 1.01
N VAL A 134 -6.86 3.40 0.95
CA VAL A 134 -6.41 4.43 1.90
C VAL A 134 -7.32 5.67 1.87
N LYS A 135 -7.76 6.07 0.66
CA LYS A 135 -8.73 7.16 0.49
C LYS A 135 -10.09 6.88 1.12
N LEU A 136 -10.54 5.62 1.18
CA LEU A 136 -11.77 5.24 1.89
C LEU A 136 -11.69 5.46 3.40
N TYR A 137 -10.49 5.53 3.97
CA TYR A 137 -10.24 5.91 5.35
C TYR A 137 -10.07 7.43 5.54
N GLY A 138 -10.13 8.23 4.47
CA GLY A 138 -9.91 9.68 4.53
C GLY A 138 -8.44 10.07 4.73
N ILE A 139 -7.49 9.17 4.39
CA ILE A 139 -6.05 9.43 4.51
C ILE A 139 -5.49 9.78 3.14
N ASP A 140 -4.80 10.92 3.04
CA ASP A 140 -4.22 11.41 1.79
C ASP A 140 -2.76 11.00 1.60
N ASN A 141 -2.02 10.75 2.69
CA ASN A 141 -0.61 10.41 2.62
C ASN A 141 -0.42 8.88 2.57
N LEU A 142 0.22 8.42 1.50
CA LEU A 142 0.51 7.01 1.26
C LEU A 142 1.93 6.83 0.76
N LEU A 143 2.71 6.00 1.45
CA LEU A 143 3.98 5.48 0.96
C LEU A 143 3.79 4.02 0.55
N ALA A 144 3.95 3.76 -0.73
CA ALA A 144 3.80 2.45 -1.35
C ALA A 144 4.64 2.43 -2.64
N THR A 145 5.03 1.25 -3.09
CA THR A 145 5.70 1.11 -4.38
C THR A 145 4.80 1.65 -5.49
N THR A 146 5.33 2.55 -6.31
CA THR A 146 4.60 3.20 -7.40
C THR A 146 4.78 2.41 -8.70
N PRO A 147 3.70 1.83 -9.28
CA PRO A 147 3.78 1.25 -10.61
C PRO A 147 4.09 2.31 -11.67
N GLU A 148 5.03 2.00 -12.56
CA GLU A 148 5.39 2.90 -13.67
C GLU A 148 4.22 3.07 -14.64
N PHE A 149 3.86 4.33 -14.93
CA PHE A 149 2.79 4.68 -15.87
C PHE A 149 3.32 5.62 -16.94
N LYS A 150 3.35 5.17 -18.20
CA LYS A 150 3.87 5.93 -19.35
C LYS A 150 2.91 5.82 -20.53
N ASP A 151 2.78 6.91 -21.25
CA ASP A 151 1.97 6.99 -22.49
C ASP A 151 0.53 6.44 -22.31
N GLY A 152 -0.07 6.71 -21.13
CA GLY A 152 -1.43 6.30 -20.80
C GLY A 152 -1.59 4.83 -20.39
N ARG A 153 -0.50 4.12 -20.11
CA ARG A 153 -0.51 2.69 -19.74
C ARG A 153 0.47 2.38 -18.61
N TYR A 154 0.14 1.37 -17.83
CA TYR A 154 1.10 0.74 -16.92
C TYR A 154 2.09 -0.11 -17.72
N THR A 155 3.35 -0.06 -17.34
CA THR A 155 4.44 -0.77 -18.06
C THR A 155 4.75 -2.15 -17.46
N GLY A 156 4.19 -2.47 -16.28
CA GLY A 156 4.55 -3.65 -15.49
C GLY A 156 5.83 -3.49 -14.69
N LYS A 157 6.41 -2.29 -14.70
CA LYS A 157 7.57 -1.92 -13.87
C LYS A 157 7.13 -1.00 -12.73
N PHE A 158 8.06 -0.64 -11.88
CA PHE A 158 7.85 0.33 -10.81
C PHE A 158 8.84 1.48 -10.91
N GLU A 159 8.51 2.58 -10.24
CA GLU A 159 9.35 3.78 -10.14
C GLU A 159 9.92 3.92 -8.72
N GLY A 160 11.14 4.45 -8.62
CA GLY A 160 11.78 4.78 -7.35
C GLY A 160 12.11 3.56 -6.48
N THR A 161 12.13 3.77 -5.17
CA THR A 161 12.46 2.77 -4.16
C THR A 161 11.27 1.86 -3.87
N PRO A 162 11.42 0.51 -3.91
CA PRO A 162 10.40 -0.41 -3.43
C PRO A 162 10.07 -0.17 -1.95
N CYS A 163 8.79 -0.07 -1.61
CA CYS A 163 8.31 0.14 -0.24
C CYS A 163 8.34 -1.16 0.58
N PHE A 164 9.53 -1.72 0.76
CA PHE A 164 9.74 -2.99 1.44
C PHE A 164 10.97 -2.92 2.35
N GLN A 165 10.86 -3.47 3.57
CA GLN A 165 11.94 -3.48 4.57
C GLN A 165 12.64 -2.10 4.70
N GLN A 166 13.95 -2.03 4.38
CA GLN A 166 14.72 -0.79 4.43
C GLN A 166 14.15 0.31 3.53
N GLY A 167 13.54 -0.05 2.40
CA GLY A 167 12.88 0.90 1.49
C GLY A 167 11.73 1.68 2.15
N LYS A 168 10.99 1.08 3.10
CA LYS A 168 9.98 1.81 3.89
C LYS A 168 10.62 2.96 4.69
N VAL A 169 11.80 2.72 5.26
CA VAL A 169 12.53 3.73 6.06
C VAL A 169 13.06 4.85 5.16
N GLU A 170 13.58 4.51 3.98
CA GLU A 170 14.08 5.49 3.01
C GLU A 170 12.96 6.40 2.52
N LEU A 171 11.84 5.81 2.06
CA LEU A 171 10.67 6.57 1.62
C LEU A 171 10.10 7.47 2.72
N LEU A 172 10.07 6.99 3.97
CA LEU A 172 9.62 7.81 5.10
C LEU A 172 10.55 8.99 5.36
N ARG A 173 11.87 8.80 5.29
CA ARG A 173 12.83 9.89 5.47
C ARG A 173 12.71 10.95 4.39
N ASP A 174 12.58 10.54 3.13
CA ASP A 174 12.41 11.43 1.99
C ASP A 174 11.11 12.24 2.14
N TRP A 175 10.01 11.56 2.45
CA TRP A 175 8.71 12.19 2.68
C TRP A 175 8.74 13.20 3.84
N LEU A 176 9.42 12.89 4.95
CA LEU A 176 9.57 13.80 6.08
C LEU A 176 10.42 15.04 5.71
N ALA A 177 11.47 14.86 4.89
CA ALA A 177 12.30 15.97 4.43
C ALA A 177 11.49 16.93 3.54
N GLU A 178 10.69 16.40 2.60
CA GLU A 178 9.82 17.21 1.72
C GLU A 178 8.69 17.92 2.49
N SER A 179 8.18 17.30 3.56
CA SER A 179 7.09 17.85 4.38
C SER A 179 7.56 18.96 5.34
N ALA A 180 8.87 19.12 5.52
CA ALA A 180 9.47 20.12 6.41
C ALA A 180 9.79 21.45 5.69
N GLU A 181 9.67 21.52 4.36
CA GLU A 181 9.83 22.72 3.53
C GLU A 181 8.49 23.46 3.35
#